data_d4b5582c805e43db0a36655c7f6b8eaf
#
_entry.id   d4b5582c805e43db0a36655c7f6b8eaf
#
_cell.length_a   1.000
_cell.length_b   1.000
_cell.length_c   1.000
_cell.angle_alpha   90.00
_cell.angle_beta   90.00
_cell.angle_gamma   90.00
#
_symmetry.space_group_name_H-M   'P 1'
#
loop_
_entity.id
_entity.type
_entity.pdbx_description
1 polymer ?
#
loop_
_entity_poly.entity_id
_entity_poly.type
_entity_poly.pdbx_seq_one_letter_code
_entity_poly.pdbx_strand_id
1 'polypeptide(L)'
;MLNLLLLLLLLALPAAPAWATGASAGAGPLAQRLDSWPQWQLPAPLPRPGRRDLEYPAWFAGQWQVNALDPEGVEPALHYVVRFRQNSRGAVVGDRAFNAAAVGRAVLGDALLAVQNDPANPNRQIARLSGDQQLESTVVGRRSASPNARTFLADELALQVLHGPGDPRVSRVETLSRYRQLGPNRIEAEQWQASYSSPAEGLAAAARRSWRGQLLLERLS
;
A
#
# COMPACT_ATOMS: atom_id res chain seq x y z
N MET A 1 -12.98 -20.34 3.91
CA MET A 1 -12.19 -19.91 2.73
C MET A 1 -12.49 -18.51 2.23
N LEU A 2 -13.21 -17.65 2.98
CA LEU A 2 -13.68 -16.34 2.49
C LEU A 2 -12.90 -15.13 3.03
N ASN A 3 -11.87 -15.35 3.86
CA ASN A 3 -11.06 -14.26 4.45
C ASN A 3 -9.83 -13.86 3.63
N LEU A 4 -9.57 -14.57 2.51
CA LEU A 4 -8.33 -14.40 1.73
C LEU A 4 -8.34 -13.18 0.79
N LEU A 5 -9.50 -12.64 0.47
CA LEU A 5 -9.67 -11.61 -0.57
C LEU A 5 -9.52 -10.17 -0.06
N LEU A 6 -9.56 -9.98 1.26
CA LEU A 6 -9.13 -8.71 1.87
C LEU A 6 -7.60 -8.56 1.87
N LEU A 7 -6.91 -9.60 1.42
CA LEU A 7 -5.47 -9.85 1.58
C LEU A 7 -4.59 -9.27 0.48
N LEU A 8 -5.13 -8.67 -0.57
CA LEU A 8 -4.27 -7.94 -1.54
C LEU A 8 -3.53 -6.77 -0.87
N LEU A 9 -3.79 -6.55 0.41
CA LEU A 9 -3.10 -5.58 1.28
C LEU A 9 -3.19 -5.92 2.79
N LEU A 10 -3.68 -7.11 3.21
CA LEU A 10 -3.87 -7.45 4.61
C LEU A 10 -3.49 -8.90 4.88
N LEU A 11 -2.29 -9.12 5.34
CA LEU A 11 -1.93 -10.30 6.14
C LEU A 11 -2.59 -10.14 7.52
N ALA A 12 -3.44 -11.09 7.89
CA ALA A 12 -4.26 -11.01 9.08
C ALA A 12 -3.54 -11.63 10.26
N LEU A 13 -3.30 -10.86 11.34
CA LEU A 13 -2.92 -11.41 12.64
C LEU A 13 -3.52 -10.66 13.82
N PRO A 14 -3.62 -11.31 15.01
CA PRO A 14 -4.16 -10.71 16.20
C PRO A 14 -3.25 -9.62 16.76
N ALA A 15 -3.85 -8.65 17.45
CA ALA A 15 -3.14 -7.54 18.06
C ALA A 15 -2.15 -8.00 19.11
N ALA A 16 -0.87 -7.67 18.95
CA ALA A 16 0.17 -7.83 19.94
C ALA A 16 0.55 -6.49 20.58
N PRO A 17 1.13 -6.47 21.81
CA PRO A 17 1.26 -5.27 22.62
C PRO A 17 2.28 -4.27 22.05
N ALA A 18 1.99 -3.00 22.24
CA ALA A 18 2.79 -1.87 21.82
C ALA A 18 4.19 -1.86 22.46
N TRP A 19 5.22 -1.91 21.61
CA TRP A 19 6.57 -1.49 21.98
C TRP A 19 6.73 -0.02 21.60
N ALA A 20 6.90 0.81 22.60
CA ALA A 20 7.24 2.21 22.40
C ALA A 20 8.65 2.31 21.81
N THR A 21 8.78 2.66 20.56
CA THR A 21 10.04 3.07 19.95
C THR A 21 10.02 4.58 19.75
N GLY A 22 11.08 5.21 20.25
CA GLY A 22 11.29 6.62 20.43
C GLY A 22 10.79 7.53 19.31
N ALA A 23 10.12 8.60 19.74
CA ALA A 23 9.71 9.72 18.93
C ALA A 23 10.92 10.31 18.19
N SER A 24 10.95 10.15 16.86
CA SER A 24 11.84 10.90 16.00
C SER A 24 11.10 12.17 15.58
N ALA A 25 11.63 13.31 15.99
CA ALA A 25 11.11 14.64 15.72
C ALA A 25 11.14 14.97 14.21
N GLY A 26 10.10 14.59 13.51
CA GLY A 26 9.79 15.06 12.17
C GLY A 26 8.43 15.74 12.22
N ALA A 27 8.42 17.09 12.36
CA ALA A 27 7.22 17.88 12.66
C ALA A 27 6.22 17.99 11.48
N GLY A 28 5.94 16.93 10.74
CA GLY A 28 5.00 16.94 9.63
C GLY A 28 3.75 16.09 9.88
N PRO A 29 2.65 16.35 9.15
CA PRO A 29 1.38 15.64 9.34
C PRO A 29 1.47 14.12 9.14
N LEU A 30 2.46 13.62 8.38
CA LEU A 30 2.70 12.18 8.22
C LEU A 30 3.41 11.56 9.43
N ALA A 31 4.31 12.30 10.10
CA ALA A 31 4.89 11.86 11.35
C ALA A 31 3.82 11.75 12.45
N GLN A 32 2.94 12.75 12.55
CA GLN A 32 1.80 12.71 13.49
C GLN A 32 0.86 11.52 13.21
N ARG A 33 0.67 11.15 11.92
CA ARG A 33 -0.12 9.97 11.57
C ARG A 33 0.53 8.70 12.07
N LEU A 34 1.85 8.58 11.97
CA LEU A 34 2.62 7.45 12.52
C LEU A 34 2.51 7.37 14.05
N ASP A 35 2.57 8.51 14.74
CA ASP A 35 2.49 8.55 16.21
C ASP A 35 1.13 8.06 16.73
N SER A 36 0.06 8.12 15.93
CA SER A 36 -1.26 7.61 16.29
C SER A 36 -1.48 6.13 15.95
N TRP A 37 -0.48 5.43 15.40
CA TRP A 37 -0.56 3.99 15.14
C TRP A 37 -0.57 3.18 16.45
N PRO A 38 -1.36 2.09 16.58
CA PRO A 38 -2.29 1.52 15.60
C PRO A 38 -3.72 2.08 15.69
N GLN A 39 -3.98 3.11 16.49
CA GLN A 39 -5.31 3.68 16.76
C GLN A 39 -5.76 4.64 15.63
N TRP A 40 -5.48 4.29 14.38
CA TRP A 40 -5.91 5.10 13.24
C TRP A 40 -7.43 5.17 13.11
N GLN A 41 -7.91 6.34 12.70
CA GLN A 41 -9.32 6.62 12.49
C GLN A 41 -9.54 7.35 11.17
N LEU A 42 -10.72 7.14 10.57
CA LEU A 42 -11.21 7.97 9.48
C LEU A 42 -12.05 9.13 10.04
N PRO A 43 -12.11 10.28 9.36
CA PRO A 43 -11.42 10.53 8.09
C PRO A 43 -9.91 10.62 8.25
N ALA A 44 -9.16 9.94 7.39
CA ALA A 44 -7.75 10.19 7.24
C ALA A 44 -7.56 11.57 6.59
N PRO A 45 -6.68 12.42 7.09
CA PRO A 45 -6.53 13.80 6.58
C PRO A 45 -5.75 13.84 5.26
N LEU A 46 -6.23 13.09 4.26
CA LEU A 46 -5.57 12.91 2.98
C LEU A 46 -6.28 13.69 1.87
N PRO A 47 -5.57 14.58 1.14
CA PRO A 47 -6.12 15.26 -0.02
C PRO A 47 -6.50 14.27 -1.12
N ARG A 48 -7.54 14.59 -1.89
CA ARG A 48 -7.89 13.80 -3.08
C ARG A 48 -6.77 13.91 -4.13
N PRO A 49 -6.30 12.79 -4.71
CA PRO A 49 -5.20 12.80 -5.67
C PRO A 49 -5.57 13.38 -7.04
N GLY A 50 -6.88 13.53 -7.32
CA GLY A 50 -7.36 13.92 -8.64
C GLY A 50 -6.92 12.91 -9.72
N ARG A 51 -6.36 13.42 -10.83
CA ARG A 51 -5.81 12.60 -11.92
C ARG A 51 -4.28 12.50 -11.88
N ARG A 52 -3.66 12.83 -10.77
CA ARG A 52 -2.21 12.72 -10.60
C ARG A 52 -1.85 11.37 -9.99
N ASP A 53 -0.76 10.78 -10.48
CA ASP A 53 -0.16 9.62 -9.85
C ASP A 53 0.75 10.04 -8.68
N LEU A 54 1.14 9.09 -7.84
CA LEU A 54 2.15 9.30 -6.81
C LEU A 54 3.52 9.44 -7.50
N GLU A 55 4.16 10.59 -7.27
CA GLU A 55 5.50 10.85 -7.76
C GLU A 55 6.51 10.46 -6.68
N TYR A 56 7.49 9.66 -7.06
CA TYR A 56 8.56 9.16 -6.21
C TYR A 56 9.85 9.93 -6.46
N PRO A 57 10.75 10.03 -5.48
CA PRO A 57 12.11 10.53 -5.70
C PRO A 57 12.84 9.78 -6.82
N ALA A 58 13.76 10.46 -7.51
CA ALA A 58 14.48 9.90 -8.66
C ALA A 58 15.22 8.59 -8.35
N TRP A 59 15.66 8.39 -7.12
CA TRP A 59 16.37 7.18 -6.71
C TRP A 59 15.50 5.91 -6.70
N PHE A 60 14.18 6.01 -6.87
CA PHE A 60 13.31 4.85 -7.08
C PHE A 60 13.36 4.31 -8.51
N ALA A 61 13.72 5.13 -9.51
CA ALA A 61 13.66 4.71 -10.92
C ALA A 61 14.35 3.37 -11.14
N GLY A 62 13.70 2.44 -11.89
CA GLY A 62 14.23 1.11 -12.20
C GLY A 62 13.36 -0.03 -11.65
N GLN A 63 13.95 -1.24 -11.65
CA GLN A 63 13.32 -2.44 -11.11
C GLN A 63 14.01 -2.85 -9.81
N TRP A 64 13.22 -3.38 -8.90
CA TRP A 64 13.68 -3.74 -7.56
C TRP A 64 13.13 -5.09 -7.15
N GLN A 65 14.02 -5.98 -6.70
CA GLN A 65 13.64 -7.16 -5.94
C GLN A 65 13.20 -6.70 -4.54
N VAL A 66 12.01 -7.10 -4.13
CA VAL A 66 11.47 -6.80 -2.80
C VAL A 66 11.45 -8.06 -1.96
N ASN A 67 11.98 -7.96 -0.77
CA ASN A 67 11.83 -8.91 0.33
C ASN A 67 10.92 -8.24 1.37
N ALA A 68 9.69 -8.71 1.46
CA ALA A 68 8.73 -8.22 2.44
C ALA A 68 8.71 -9.17 3.64
N LEU A 69 8.93 -8.61 4.83
CA LEU A 69 9.06 -9.35 6.08
C LEU A 69 7.95 -8.90 7.04
N ASP A 70 7.36 -9.87 7.70
CA ASP A 70 6.60 -9.62 8.91
C ASP A 70 7.58 -9.49 10.09
N PRO A 71 7.65 -8.33 10.78
CA PRO A 71 8.54 -8.13 11.92
C PRO A 71 8.26 -9.08 13.08
N GLU A 72 7.05 -9.63 13.17
CA GLU A 72 6.64 -10.59 14.20
C GLU A 72 6.98 -12.04 13.83
N GLY A 73 7.39 -12.28 12.58
CA GLY A 73 7.83 -13.58 12.09
C GLY A 73 6.72 -14.63 12.00
N VAL A 74 5.47 -14.22 12.00
CA VAL A 74 4.31 -15.12 11.94
C VAL A 74 3.99 -15.51 10.50
N GLU A 75 4.17 -14.55 9.57
CA GLU A 75 3.92 -14.78 8.15
C GLU A 75 5.22 -15.06 7.40
N PRO A 76 5.19 -15.93 6.38
CA PRO A 76 6.36 -16.19 5.56
C PRO A 76 6.79 -14.94 4.79
N ALA A 77 8.08 -14.76 4.58
CA ALA A 77 8.61 -13.69 3.76
C ALA A 77 8.06 -13.77 2.33
N LEU A 78 7.66 -12.63 1.78
CA LEU A 78 7.22 -12.53 0.39
C LEU A 78 8.34 -11.96 -0.47
N HIS A 79 8.51 -12.55 -1.66
CA HIS A 79 9.50 -12.13 -2.64
C HIS A 79 8.80 -11.77 -3.94
N TYR A 80 9.02 -10.54 -4.43
CA TYR A 80 8.43 -10.08 -5.68
C TYR A 80 9.27 -8.96 -6.29
N VAL A 81 8.99 -8.61 -7.55
CA VAL A 81 9.67 -7.52 -8.25
C VAL A 81 8.72 -6.35 -8.41
N VAL A 82 9.20 -5.14 -8.13
CA VAL A 82 8.47 -3.89 -8.42
C VAL A 82 9.24 -3.04 -9.41
N ARG A 83 8.50 -2.18 -10.12
CA ARG A 83 9.04 -1.30 -11.15
C ARG A 83 8.57 0.13 -10.96
N PHE A 84 9.51 1.06 -11.09
CA PHE A 84 9.27 2.49 -11.13
C PHE A 84 9.81 3.06 -12.43
N ARG A 85 9.03 3.84 -13.14
CA ARG A 85 9.36 4.38 -14.45
C ARG A 85 9.07 5.88 -14.53
N GLN A 86 9.69 6.56 -15.47
CA GLN A 86 9.33 7.93 -15.77
C GLN A 86 8.02 7.98 -16.55
N ASN A 87 7.15 8.89 -16.17
CA ASN A 87 5.96 9.22 -16.95
C ASN A 87 6.31 10.23 -18.07
N SER A 88 5.32 10.64 -18.86
CA SER A 88 5.49 11.60 -19.96
C SER A 88 5.98 12.98 -19.53
N ARG A 89 5.95 13.30 -18.21
CA ARG A 89 6.46 14.54 -17.63
C ARG A 89 7.84 14.40 -17.00
N GLY A 90 8.47 13.23 -17.14
CA GLY A 90 9.75 12.92 -16.53
C GLY A 90 9.71 12.58 -15.04
N ALA A 91 8.54 12.61 -14.40
CA ALA A 91 8.40 12.23 -13.00
C ALA A 91 8.44 10.70 -12.84
N VAL A 92 9.12 10.23 -11.78
CA VAL A 92 9.17 8.80 -11.45
C VAL A 92 7.87 8.39 -10.78
N VAL A 93 7.20 7.40 -11.34
CA VAL A 93 5.94 6.83 -10.84
C VAL A 93 6.04 5.31 -10.76
N GLY A 94 5.26 4.71 -9.86
CA GLY A 94 5.13 3.24 -9.80
C GLY A 94 4.42 2.71 -11.03
N ASP A 95 4.87 1.59 -11.58
CA ASP A 95 4.09 0.84 -12.57
C ASP A 95 3.00 0.06 -11.85
N ARG A 96 1.87 0.73 -11.61
CA ARG A 96 0.83 0.28 -10.67
C ARG A 96 0.30 -1.12 -11.00
N ALA A 97 -0.05 -1.38 -12.26
CA ALA A 97 -0.59 -2.70 -12.63
C ALA A 97 0.47 -3.80 -12.49
N PHE A 98 1.72 -3.52 -12.91
CA PHE A 98 2.83 -4.45 -12.75
C PHE A 98 3.09 -4.74 -11.27
N ASN A 99 3.20 -3.70 -10.44
CA ASN A 99 3.49 -3.84 -9.01
C ASN A 99 2.35 -4.55 -8.27
N ALA A 100 1.09 -4.18 -8.56
CA ALA A 100 -0.07 -4.85 -7.98
C ALA A 100 -0.17 -6.32 -8.40
N ALA A 101 0.17 -6.64 -9.66
CA ALA A 101 0.21 -8.03 -10.13
C ALA A 101 1.32 -8.83 -9.43
N ALA A 102 2.49 -8.23 -9.22
CA ALA A 102 3.62 -8.90 -8.56
C ALA A 102 3.29 -9.23 -7.09
N VAL A 103 2.81 -8.24 -6.33
CA VAL A 103 2.37 -8.45 -4.94
C VAL A 103 1.20 -9.44 -4.89
N GLY A 104 0.21 -9.25 -5.77
CA GLY A 104 -0.97 -10.12 -5.80
C GLY A 104 -0.63 -11.58 -6.09
N ARG A 105 0.32 -11.86 -6.99
CA ARG A 105 0.79 -13.23 -7.24
C ARG A 105 1.57 -13.80 -6.06
N ALA A 106 2.40 -13.01 -5.41
CA ALA A 106 3.12 -13.46 -4.22
C ALA A 106 2.16 -13.87 -3.08
N VAL A 107 1.00 -13.21 -2.96
CA VAL A 107 0.01 -13.45 -1.90
C VAL A 107 -1.05 -14.47 -2.30
N LEU A 108 -1.59 -14.39 -3.52
CA LEU A 108 -2.75 -15.16 -3.98
C LEU A 108 -2.40 -16.32 -4.91
N GLY A 109 -1.14 -16.38 -5.39
CA GLY A 109 -0.74 -17.39 -6.35
C GLY A 109 -1.61 -17.34 -7.61
N ASP A 110 -2.06 -18.51 -8.03
CA ASP A 110 -2.88 -18.72 -9.25
C ASP A 110 -4.31 -18.15 -9.14
N ALA A 111 -4.75 -17.75 -7.95
CA ALA A 111 -6.04 -17.09 -7.79
C ALA A 111 -6.04 -15.68 -8.41
N LEU A 112 -4.89 -15.03 -8.61
CA LEU A 112 -4.79 -13.79 -9.35
C LEU A 112 -4.62 -14.06 -10.84
N LEU A 113 -5.63 -13.75 -11.64
CA LEU A 113 -5.61 -13.97 -13.08
C LEU A 113 -4.95 -12.81 -13.84
N ALA A 114 -5.29 -11.57 -13.51
CA ALA A 114 -4.76 -10.39 -14.17
C ALA A 114 -4.93 -9.12 -13.33
N VAL A 115 -4.07 -8.12 -13.56
CA VAL A 115 -4.25 -6.75 -13.06
C VAL A 115 -4.06 -5.77 -14.22
N GLN A 116 -4.92 -4.78 -14.31
CA GLN A 116 -4.82 -3.71 -15.30
C GLN A 116 -5.08 -2.35 -14.68
N ASN A 117 -4.49 -1.30 -15.26
CA ASN A 117 -4.83 0.07 -14.93
C ASN A 117 -6.13 0.46 -15.63
N ASP A 118 -6.93 1.30 -14.98
CA ASP A 118 -8.03 1.99 -15.65
C ASP A 118 -7.43 3.10 -16.55
N PRO A 119 -7.68 3.06 -17.87
CA PRO A 119 -7.15 4.09 -18.78
C PRO A 119 -7.71 5.49 -18.50
N ALA A 120 -8.87 5.59 -17.87
CA ALA A 120 -9.52 6.85 -17.53
C ALA A 120 -9.05 7.41 -16.16
N ASN A 121 -8.49 6.57 -15.28
CA ASN A 121 -8.10 6.97 -13.93
C ASN A 121 -6.78 6.29 -13.50
N PRO A 122 -5.63 6.99 -13.48
CA PRO A 122 -4.34 6.41 -13.09
C PRO A 122 -4.30 5.92 -11.64
N ASN A 123 -5.26 6.33 -10.81
CA ASN A 123 -5.36 5.91 -9.42
C ASN A 123 -6.25 4.67 -9.22
N ARG A 124 -6.77 4.08 -10.30
CA ARG A 124 -7.64 2.89 -10.25
C ARG A 124 -6.99 1.71 -10.94
N GLN A 125 -6.94 0.58 -10.25
CA GLN A 125 -6.55 -0.73 -10.76
C GLN A 125 -7.72 -1.69 -10.66
N ILE A 126 -7.78 -2.60 -11.63
CA ILE A 126 -8.79 -3.66 -11.70
C ILE A 126 -8.04 -4.98 -11.73
N ALA A 127 -8.26 -5.81 -10.72
CA ALA A 127 -7.73 -7.17 -10.64
C ALA A 127 -8.85 -8.18 -10.92
N ARG A 128 -8.59 -9.12 -11.81
CA ARG A 128 -9.45 -10.28 -12.04
C ARG A 128 -8.91 -11.45 -11.24
N LEU A 129 -9.82 -12.15 -10.57
CA LEU A 129 -9.51 -13.27 -9.69
C LEU A 129 -10.29 -14.51 -10.15
N SER A 130 -9.85 -15.68 -9.73
CA SER A 130 -10.58 -16.93 -9.93
C SER A 130 -11.96 -16.88 -9.25
N GLY A 131 -12.91 -17.68 -9.73
CA GLY A 131 -14.27 -17.71 -9.20
C GLY A 131 -15.12 -16.50 -9.57
N ASP A 132 -14.92 -15.95 -10.77
CA ASP A 132 -15.66 -14.81 -11.33
C ASP A 132 -15.66 -13.58 -10.43
N GLN A 133 -14.52 -13.34 -9.78
CA GLN A 133 -14.35 -12.20 -8.89
C GLN A 133 -13.50 -11.10 -9.54
N GLN A 134 -13.85 -9.85 -9.24
CA GLN A 134 -13.10 -8.67 -9.67
C GLN A 134 -12.92 -7.72 -8.49
N LEU A 135 -11.69 -7.34 -8.23
CA LEU A 135 -11.36 -6.31 -7.24
C LEU A 135 -11.03 -5.00 -7.96
N GLU A 136 -11.79 -3.97 -7.67
CA GLU A 136 -11.46 -2.59 -8.04
C GLU A 136 -10.82 -1.90 -6.85
N SER A 137 -9.64 -1.30 -7.05
CA SER A 137 -8.95 -0.52 -6.03
C SER A 137 -8.70 0.88 -6.55
N THR A 138 -9.24 1.88 -5.88
CA THR A 138 -9.13 3.29 -6.27
C THR A 138 -8.53 4.11 -5.13
N VAL A 139 -7.38 4.75 -5.35
CA VAL A 139 -6.82 5.70 -4.38
C VAL A 139 -7.70 6.94 -4.34
N VAL A 140 -8.32 7.18 -3.19
CA VAL A 140 -9.26 8.29 -2.93
C VAL A 140 -8.66 9.40 -2.07
N GLY A 141 -7.55 9.11 -1.41
CA GLY A 141 -6.77 10.09 -0.62
C GLY A 141 -5.29 9.80 -0.75
N ARG A 142 -4.46 10.86 -0.77
CA ARG A 142 -2.99 10.71 -0.87
C ARG A 142 -2.28 11.89 -0.25
N ARG A 143 -1.16 11.58 0.41
CA ARG A 143 -0.17 12.56 0.84
C ARG A 143 1.22 11.96 0.70
N SER A 144 2.20 12.77 0.38
CA SER A 144 3.60 12.37 0.40
C SER A 144 4.48 13.50 0.93
N ALA A 145 5.66 13.14 1.43
CA ALA A 145 6.67 14.08 1.90
C ALA A 145 8.08 13.50 1.72
N SER A 146 9.04 14.36 1.47
CA SER A 146 10.47 14.03 1.49
C SER A 146 11.15 14.89 2.56
N PRO A 147 11.21 14.45 3.81
CA PRO A 147 11.80 15.24 4.88
C PRO A 147 13.30 15.50 4.69
N ASN A 148 13.95 14.66 3.89
CA ASN A 148 15.33 14.87 3.44
C ASN A 148 15.56 14.14 2.11
N ALA A 149 16.76 14.27 1.52
CA ALA A 149 17.10 13.71 0.20
C ALA A 149 17.02 12.17 0.13
N ARG A 150 17.09 11.46 1.26
CA ARG A 150 17.13 9.99 1.34
C ARG A 150 15.89 9.36 1.96
N THR A 151 14.93 10.16 2.40
CA THR A 151 13.72 9.67 3.06
C THR A 151 12.48 10.12 2.29
N PHE A 152 11.59 9.20 2.02
CA PHE A 152 10.32 9.46 1.36
C PHE A 152 9.18 8.79 2.14
N LEU A 153 8.13 9.53 2.41
CA LEU A 153 6.90 9.04 3.00
C LEU A 153 5.77 9.16 1.98
N ALA A 154 4.96 8.13 1.90
CA ALA A 154 3.75 8.12 1.10
C ALA A 154 2.61 7.50 1.89
N ASP A 155 1.46 8.14 1.88
CA ASP A 155 0.25 7.70 2.53
C ASP A 155 -0.90 7.72 1.52
N GLU A 156 -1.52 6.58 1.29
CA GLU A 156 -2.61 6.41 0.35
C GLU A 156 -3.80 5.71 1.04
N LEU A 157 -4.99 6.29 0.87
CA LEU A 157 -6.26 5.67 1.22
C LEU A 157 -6.92 5.15 -0.05
N ALA A 158 -7.11 3.85 -0.14
CA ALA A 158 -7.79 3.19 -1.24
C ALA A 158 -9.22 2.78 -0.85
N LEU A 159 -10.16 3.04 -1.74
CA LEU A 159 -11.48 2.41 -1.74
C LEU A 159 -11.38 1.13 -2.56
N GLN A 160 -11.77 0.01 -1.97
CA GLN A 160 -11.77 -1.29 -2.61
C GLN A 160 -13.20 -1.80 -2.75
N VAL A 161 -13.55 -2.27 -3.94
CA VAL A 161 -14.84 -2.89 -4.25
C VAL A 161 -14.57 -4.27 -4.84
N LEU A 162 -14.96 -5.30 -4.13
CA LEU A 162 -14.88 -6.67 -4.60
C LEU A 162 -16.24 -7.10 -5.15
N HIS A 163 -16.29 -7.29 -6.46
CA HIS A 163 -17.42 -7.87 -7.18
C HIS A 163 -17.26 -9.40 -7.25
N GLY A 164 -18.38 -10.11 -7.24
CA GLY A 164 -18.42 -11.57 -7.35
C GLY A 164 -19.85 -12.07 -7.26
N PRO A 165 -20.06 -13.37 -7.06
CA PRO A 165 -21.39 -13.90 -6.78
C PRO A 165 -21.96 -13.26 -5.50
N GLY A 166 -23.06 -12.52 -5.64
CA GLY A 166 -23.73 -11.79 -4.56
C GLY A 166 -23.39 -10.29 -4.55
N ASP A 167 -23.74 -9.63 -3.44
CA ASP A 167 -23.57 -8.18 -3.31
C ASP A 167 -22.09 -7.77 -3.27
N PRO A 168 -21.73 -6.65 -3.90
CA PRO A 168 -20.37 -6.12 -3.84
C PRO A 168 -19.92 -5.83 -2.40
N ARG A 169 -18.71 -6.23 -2.08
CA ARG A 169 -18.10 -5.94 -0.77
C ARG A 169 -17.20 -4.73 -0.88
N VAL A 170 -17.45 -3.72 -0.05
CA VAL A 170 -16.73 -2.46 -0.06
C VAL A 170 -15.91 -2.32 1.21
N SER A 171 -14.66 -1.90 1.08
CA SER A 171 -13.76 -1.60 2.19
C SER A 171 -12.87 -0.40 1.86
N ARG A 172 -12.25 0.15 2.88
CA ARG A 172 -11.24 1.20 2.75
C ARG A 172 -9.94 0.72 3.39
N VAL A 173 -8.83 0.95 2.71
CA VAL A 173 -7.49 0.54 3.18
C VAL A 173 -6.56 1.74 3.11
N GLU A 174 -5.94 2.09 4.22
CA GLU A 174 -4.90 3.10 4.30
C GLU A 174 -3.55 2.43 4.41
N THR A 175 -2.59 2.88 3.62
CA THR A 175 -1.21 2.40 3.65
C THR A 175 -0.27 3.58 3.72
N LEU A 176 0.44 3.72 4.83
CA LEU A 176 1.53 4.67 5.00
C LEU A 176 2.85 3.90 4.89
N SER A 177 3.73 4.35 4.03
CA SER A 177 5.06 3.78 3.82
C SER A 177 6.13 4.83 4.08
N ARG A 178 7.17 4.44 4.80
CA ARG A 178 8.39 5.24 4.99
C ARG A 178 9.55 4.52 4.33
N TYR A 179 10.11 5.12 3.31
CA TYR A 179 11.26 4.60 2.56
C TYR A 179 12.52 5.35 2.93
N ARG A 180 13.63 4.64 3.06
CA ARG A 180 14.96 5.19 3.31
C ARG A 180 15.96 4.62 2.31
N GLN A 181 16.57 5.48 1.50
CA GLN A 181 17.64 5.08 0.61
C GLN A 181 18.91 4.81 1.42
N LEU A 182 19.37 3.56 1.44
CA LEU A 182 20.61 3.14 2.11
C LEU A 182 21.84 3.28 1.21
N GLY A 183 21.62 3.22 -0.09
CA GLY A 183 22.64 3.33 -1.12
C GLY A 183 22.01 3.40 -2.51
N PRO A 184 22.81 3.46 -3.59
CA PRO A 184 22.27 3.56 -4.95
C PRO A 184 21.42 2.34 -5.34
N ASN A 185 21.68 1.18 -4.76
CA ASN A 185 21.05 -0.08 -5.10
C ASN A 185 20.24 -0.70 -3.94
N ARG A 186 20.01 0.05 -2.86
CA ARG A 186 19.32 -0.48 -1.67
C ARG A 186 18.41 0.53 -1.02
N ILE A 187 17.15 0.14 -0.82
CA ILE A 187 16.11 0.90 -0.12
C ILE A 187 15.55 -0.01 0.98
N GLU A 188 15.40 0.54 2.16
CA GLU A 188 14.64 -0.05 3.25
C GLU A 188 13.32 0.68 3.41
N ALA A 189 12.25 -0.03 3.75
CA ALA A 189 10.98 0.60 4.03
C ALA A 189 10.26 -0.07 5.20
N GLU A 190 9.43 0.72 5.86
CA GLU A 190 8.42 0.27 6.80
C GLU A 190 7.05 0.64 6.23
N GLN A 191 6.09 -0.25 6.38
CA GLN A 191 4.70 -0.03 5.99
C GLN A 191 3.78 -0.23 7.18
N TRP A 192 2.84 0.67 7.31
CA TRP A 192 1.72 0.61 8.25
C TRP A 192 0.43 0.57 7.46
N GLN A 193 -0.43 -0.35 7.80
CA GLN A 193 -1.69 -0.54 7.09
C GLN A 193 -2.86 -0.65 8.05
N ALA A 194 -3.97 -0.01 7.69
CA ALA A 194 -5.22 -0.17 8.39
C ALA A 194 -6.37 -0.41 7.42
N SER A 195 -7.28 -1.31 7.78
CA SER A 195 -8.54 -1.49 7.07
C SER A 195 -9.69 -0.90 7.87
N TYR A 196 -10.65 -0.34 7.15
CA TYR A 196 -11.84 0.28 7.72
C TYR A 196 -13.11 -0.29 7.08
N SER A 197 -14.24 -0.12 7.76
CA SER A 197 -15.54 -0.51 7.24
C SER A 197 -15.91 0.21 5.94
N SER A 198 -16.94 -0.32 5.28
CA SER A 198 -17.55 0.31 4.13
C SER A 198 -18.00 1.75 4.44
N PRO A 199 -17.94 2.69 3.48
CA PRO A 199 -18.58 4.01 3.62
C PRO A 199 -20.07 3.94 3.94
N ALA A 200 -20.76 2.87 3.53
CA ALA A 200 -22.17 2.65 3.87
C ALA A 200 -22.41 2.44 5.38
N GLU A 201 -21.37 2.03 6.12
CA GLU A 201 -21.43 1.88 7.58
C GLU A 201 -21.02 3.16 8.33
N GLY A 202 -20.76 4.24 7.60
CA GLY A 202 -20.35 5.53 8.13
C GLY A 202 -19.03 6.04 7.55
N LEU A 203 -18.93 7.37 7.49
CA LEU A 203 -17.71 8.02 6.98
C LEU A 203 -16.59 8.01 8.03
N ALA A 204 -16.93 8.17 9.31
CA ALA A 204 -16.01 8.04 10.43
C ALA A 204 -15.93 6.58 10.87
N ALA A 205 -14.72 6.06 11.02
CA ALA A 205 -14.49 4.69 11.46
C ALA A 205 -13.12 4.54 12.12
N ALA A 206 -13.06 3.76 13.19
CA ALA A 206 -11.79 3.24 13.71
C ALA A 206 -11.25 2.13 12.82
N ALA A 207 -9.94 1.92 12.85
CA ALA A 207 -9.31 0.80 12.17
C ALA A 207 -9.88 -0.53 12.69
N ARG A 208 -10.35 -1.38 11.78
CA ARG A 208 -10.82 -2.74 12.10
C ARG A 208 -9.67 -3.72 12.23
N ARG A 209 -8.65 -3.52 11.43
CA ARG A 209 -7.41 -4.31 11.43
C ARG A 209 -6.25 -3.39 11.15
N SER A 210 -5.13 -3.69 11.77
CA SER A 210 -3.88 -2.96 11.61
C SER A 210 -2.75 -3.97 11.38
N TRP A 211 -1.81 -3.61 10.51
CA TRP A 211 -0.65 -4.42 10.19
C TRP A 211 0.57 -3.53 9.95
N ARG A 212 1.75 -4.01 10.34
CA ARG A 212 3.03 -3.36 10.07
C ARG A 212 3.97 -4.36 9.41
N GLY A 213 4.71 -3.93 8.40
CA GLY A 213 5.69 -4.73 7.71
C GLY A 213 6.98 -3.99 7.42
N GLN A 214 8.01 -4.74 7.07
CA GLN A 214 9.29 -4.23 6.62
C GLN A 214 9.56 -4.69 5.20
N LEU A 215 10.13 -3.80 4.38
CA LEU A 215 10.52 -4.11 3.01
C LEU A 215 12.01 -3.81 2.84
N LEU A 216 12.71 -4.73 2.22
CA LEU A 216 14.03 -4.48 1.68
C LEU A 216 13.96 -4.56 0.16
N LEU A 217 14.35 -3.48 -0.52
CA LEU A 217 14.38 -3.40 -1.96
C LEU A 217 15.84 -3.38 -2.42
N GLU A 218 16.19 -4.29 -3.31
CA GLU A 218 17.49 -4.40 -3.95
C GLU A 218 17.33 -4.19 -5.46
N ARG A 219 18.13 -3.27 -6.02
CA ARG A 219 18.03 -2.90 -7.43
C ARG A 219 18.42 -4.09 -8.31
N LEU A 220 17.60 -4.38 -9.29
CA LEU A 220 17.94 -5.32 -10.35
C LEU A 220 18.80 -4.62 -11.41
N SER A 221 19.85 -5.30 -11.85
CA SER A 221 20.76 -4.86 -12.92
C SER A 221 20.08 -4.84 -14.29
#